data_608aa1f751859dea03f57024604ff687
#
_entry.id   608aa1f751859dea03f57024604ff687
#
_cell.length_a   1.000
_cell.length_b   1.000
_cell.length_c   1.000
_cell.angle_alpha   90.00
_cell.angle_beta   90.00
_cell.angle_gamma   90.00
#
_symmetry.space_group_name_H-M   'P 1'
#
loop_
_entity.id
_entity.type
_entity.pdbx_description
1 polymer ?
#
loop_
_entity_poly.entity_id
_entity_poly.type
_entity_poly.pdbx_seq_one_letter_code
_entity_poly.pdbx_strand_id
1 'polypeptide(L)'
;MTKHHPVQIRTSGSPTVRMPLRLMLVAGLLGNASLSWAHNPVCICKKHGGDEVRCVGGFSDGSKAAGVKLDVIAYDETIVKAGKLGPDSSLTFKRPKGEFYVLFDAGPGHVVEVDHTDID
;
A
#
# COMPACT_ATOMS: atom_id res chain seq x y z
N MET A 1 22.59 -40.48 -79.85
CA MET A 1 22.30 -41.10 -78.57
C MET A 1 21.80 -40.01 -77.61
N THR A 2 20.51 -39.94 -77.41
CA THR A 2 19.87 -38.98 -76.46
C THR A 2 19.74 -39.64 -75.11
N LYS A 3 20.45 -39.12 -74.12
CA LYS A 3 20.30 -39.58 -72.76
C LYS A 3 19.09 -38.81 -72.13
N HIS A 4 18.06 -39.59 -71.83
CA HIS A 4 16.95 -39.05 -71.05
C HIS A 4 17.33 -39.01 -69.58
N HIS A 5 17.34 -37.81 -69.00
CA HIS A 5 17.46 -37.63 -67.53
C HIS A 5 16.05 -37.69 -66.92
N PRO A 6 15.80 -38.50 -65.88
CA PRO A 6 14.53 -38.49 -65.21
C PRO A 6 14.38 -37.16 -64.45
N VAL A 7 13.29 -36.50 -64.80
CA VAL A 7 12.91 -35.27 -64.01
C VAL A 7 12.51 -35.74 -62.63
N GLN A 8 13.30 -35.39 -61.65
CA GLN A 8 12.96 -35.56 -60.25
C GLN A 8 11.94 -34.48 -59.83
N ILE A 9 10.69 -34.92 -59.70
CA ILE A 9 9.67 -34.05 -59.10
C ILE A 9 9.96 -33.97 -57.59
N ARG A 10 10.53 -32.87 -57.14
CA ARG A 10 10.60 -32.59 -55.73
C ARG A 10 9.21 -32.23 -55.25
N THR A 11 8.56 -33.12 -54.54
CA THR A 11 7.40 -32.80 -53.73
C THR A 11 7.88 -31.94 -52.59
N SER A 12 7.56 -30.65 -52.63
CA SER A 12 7.80 -29.75 -51.50
C SER A 12 6.83 -30.15 -50.40
N GLY A 13 7.36 -30.89 -49.43
CA GLY A 13 6.63 -31.11 -48.17
C GLY A 13 6.47 -29.79 -47.46
N SER A 14 5.23 -29.38 -47.28
CA SER A 14 4.90 -28.22 -46.44
C SER A 14 5.49 -28.41 -45.04
N PRO A 15 6.22 -27.44 -44.52
CA PRO A 15 6.65 -27.52 -43.12
C PRO A 15 5.43 -27.41 -42.23
N THR A 16 5.01 -28.52 -41.65
CA THR A 16 4.10 -28.50 -40.52
C THR A 16 4.83 -27.81 -39.37
N VAL A 17 4.53 -26.55 -39.18
CA VAL A 17 4.99 -25.79 -38.00
C VAL A 17 4.30 -26.43 -36.80
N ARG A 18 4.97 -27.37 -36.17
CA ARG A 18 4.59 -27.85 -34.86
C ARG A 18 4.93 -26.75 -33.87
N MET A 19 3.95 -25.91 -33.53
CA MET A 19 4.06 -24.99 -32.41
C MET A 19 4.37 -25.79 -31.15
N PRO A 20 5.49 -25.52 -30.47
CA PRO A 20 5.76 -26.23 -29.22
C PRO A 20 4.73 -25.83 -28.19
N LEU A 21 4.10 -26.83 -27.58
CA LEU A 21 3.10 -26.72 -26.51
C LEU A 21 3.58 -25.87 -25.31
N ARG A 22 4.87 -25.52 -25.29
CA ARG A 22 5.49 -24.68 -24.27
C ARG A 22 5.15 -23.18 -24.37
N LEU A 23 4.68 -22.71 -25.51
CA LEU A 23 4.31 -21.27 -25.65
C LEU A 23 2.92 -20.94 -25.10
N MET A 24 2.06 -21.92 -24.85
CA MET A 24 0.72 -21.70 -24.27
C MET A 24 0.71 -21.55 -22.75
N LEU A 25 1.78 -21.92 -22.07
CA LEU A 25 1.86 -21.86 -20.60
C LEU A 25 2.30 -20.50 -20.06
N VAL A 26 2.80 -19.58 -20.89
CA VAL A 26 3.29 -18.25 -20.48
C VAL A 26 2.18 -17.21 -20.50
N ALA A 27 1.12 -17.42 -21.26
CA ALA A 27 0.00 -16.47 -21.34
C ALA A 27 -0.96 -16.52 -20.12
N GLY A 28 -0.85 -17.55 -19.28
CA GLY A 28 -1.74 -17.76 -18.12
C GLY A 28 -1.29 -17.10 -16.81
N LEU A 29 -0.08 -16.56 -16.73
CA LEU A 29 0.49 -16.03 -15.48
C LEU A 29 0.33 -14.50 -15.31
N LEU A 30 -0.23 -13.80 -16.25
CA LEU A 30 -0.40 -12.33 -16.23
C LEU A 30 -1.77 -11.87 -15.71
N GLY A 31 -2.60 -12.78 -15.22
CA GLY A 31 -4.01 -12.51 -14.90
C GLY A 31 -4.37 -12.25 -13.44
N ASN A 32 -3.46 -12.37 -12.49
CA ASN A 32 -3.77 -12.13 -11.07
C ASN A 32 -3.02 -10.91 -10.53
N ALA A 33 -3.26 -9.73 -11.11
CA ALA A 33 -3.09 -8.50 -10.37
C ALA A 33 -4.23 -8.47 -9.34
N SER A 34 -4.00 -9.05 -8.16
CA SER A 34 -4.82 -8.79 -7.00
C SER A 34 -4.81 -7.29 -6.80
N LEU A 35 -5.95 -6.62 -7.04
CA LEU A 35 -6.17 -5.27 -6.57
C LEU A 35 -6.09 -5.34 -5.05
N SER A 36 -4.89 -5.16 -4.53
CA SER A 36 -4.70 -4.91 -3.10
C SER A 36 -5.37 -3.56 -2.84
N TRP A 37 -6.57 -3.61 -2.31
CA TRP A 37 -7.21 -2.43 -1.75
C TRP A 37 -6.35 -2.05 -0.55
N ALA A 38 -5.45 -1.10 -0.77
CA ALA A 38 -4.67 -0.52 0.31
C ALA A 38 -5.67 0.19 1.23
N HIS A 39 -5.83 -0.30 2.46
CA HIS A 39 -6.56 0.39 3.52
C HIS A 39 -5.77 1.64 3.88
N ASN A 40 -6.21 2.80 3.41
CA ASN A 40 -5.53 4.05 3.70
C ASN A 40 -5.69 4.38 5.18
N PRO A 41 -4.61 4.69 5.88
CA PRO A 41 -4.68 5.14 7.26
C PRO A 41 -5.37 6.50 7.35
N VAL A 42 -6.15 6.70 8.39
CA VAL A 42 -6.85 7.95 8.67
C VAL A 42 -6.60 8.32 10.13
N CYS A 43 -6.23 9.56 10.39
CA CYS A 43 -6.09 10.07 11.74
C CYS A 43 -6.69 11.49 11.81
N ILE A 44 -7.59 11.69 12.76
CA ILE A 44 -8.23 12.98 12.99
C ILE A 44 -8.00 13.39 14.44
N CYS A 45 -7.42 14.57 14.63
CA CYS A 45 -7.18 15.15 15.94
C CYS A 45 -8.02 16.41 16.12
N LYS A 46 -8.61 16.57 17.30
CA LYS A 46 -9.43 17.75 17.65
C LYS A 46 -9.15 18.19 19.08
N LYS A 47 -9.41 19.46 19.36
CA LYS A 47 -9.45 19.96 20.74
C LYS A 47 -10.47 19.16 21.56
N HIS A 48 -10.10 18.80 22.78
CA HIS A 48 -10.90 17.96 23.66
C HIS A 48 -10.95 18.57 25.08
N GLY A 49 -11.63 19.69 25.22
CA GLY A 49 -11.76 20.38 26.52
C GLY A 49 -10.43 20.88 27.09
N GLY A 50 -10.42 22.05 27.70
CA GLY A 50 -9.20 22.62 28.27
C GLY A 50 -8.05 22.70 27.28
N ASP A 51 -6.89 22.17 27.68
CA ASP A 51 -5.67 22.08 26.86
C ASP A 51 -5.38 20.68 26.32
N GLU A 52 -6.42 19.85 26.23
CA GLU A 52 -6.28 18.49 25.71
C GLU A 52 -6.60 18.39 24.20
N VAL A 53 -5.97 17.41 23.56
CA VAL A 53 -6.22 16.99 22.18
C VAL A 53 -6.63 15.52 22.18
N ARG A 54 -7.66 15.19 21.43
CA ARG A 54 -8.05 13.80 21.20
C ARG A 54 -7.87 13.45 19.73
N CYS A 55 -7.13 12.39 19.48
CA CYS A 55 -6.94 11.82 18.16
C CYS A 55 -7.67 10.49 18.03
N VAL A 56 -8.30 10.27 16.90
CA VAL A 56 -8.95 9.01 16.53
C VAL A 56 -8.28 8.51 15.27
N GLY A 57 -7.77 7.29 15.32
CA GLY A 57 -7.13 6.64 14.18
C GLY A 57 -7.96 5.48 13.66
N GLY A 58 -7.78 5.14 12.39
CA GLY A 58 -8.47 4.04 11.72
C GLY A 58 -8.02 3.91 10.28
N PHE A 59 -8.87 3.30 9.47
CA PHE A 59 -8.60 3.08 8.06
C PHE A 59 -9.81 3.48 7.21
N SER A 60 -9.58 3.72 5.93
CA SER A 60 -10.59 4.21 4.99
C SER A 60 -11.77 3.26 4.77
N ASP A 61 -11.62 1.99 5.10
CA ASP A 61 -12.69 0.98 5.08
C ASP A 61 -13.56 0.98 6.35
N GLY A 62 -13.27 1.89 7.30
CA GLY A 62 -13.95 1.98 8.59
C GLY A 62 -13.41 1.06 9.67
N SER A 63 -12.37 0.27 9.39
CA SER A 63 -11.75 -0.56 10.41
C SER A 63 -11.04 0.30 11.47
N LYS A 64 -11.05 -0.18 12.70
CA LYS A 64 -10.43 0.48 13.85
C LYS A 64 -8.94 0.18 13.92
N ALA A 65 -8.21 1.02 14.65
CA ALA A 65 -6.77 0.94 14.82
C ALA A 65 -6.35 0.85 16.31
N ALA A 66 -7.10 0.09 17.12
CA ALA A 66 -6.76 -0.11 18.52
C ALA A 66 -5.33 -0.66 18.68
N GLY A 67 -4.56 -0.10 19.59
CA GLY A 67 -3.18 -0.50 19.87
C GLY A 67 -2.13 0.00 18.87
N VAL A 68 -2.55 0.69 17.81
CA VAL A 68 -1.63 1.27 16.82
C VAL A 68 -0.88 2.45 17.44
N LYS A 69 0.39 2.58 17.07
CA LYS A 69 1.29 3.64 17.55
C LYS A 69 0.82 5.01 17.13
N LEU A 70 0.80 5.96 18.09
CA LEU A 70 0.53 7.36 17.88
C LEU A 70 1.42 8.19 18.78
N ASP A 71 2.41 8.83 18.19
CA ASP A 71 3.37 9.67 18.88
C ASP A 71 3.05 11.15 18.68
N VAL A 72 3.35 11.97 19.69
CA VAL A 72 3.36 13.42 19.61
C VAL A 72 4.81 13.86 19.53
N ILE A 73 5.17 14.56 18.47
CA ILE A 73 6.57 14.88 18.14
C ILE A 73 6.71 16.39 17.95
N ALA A 74 7.66 17.00 18.66
CA ALA A 74 8.01 18.40 18.46
C ALA A 74 8.76 18.60 17.12
N TYR A 75 8.77 19.82 16.60
CA TYR A 75 9.44 20.12 15.33
C TYR A 75 10.95 19.91 15.35
N ASP A 76 11.56 19.82 16.52
CA ASP A 76 12.97 19.41 16.68
C ASP A 76 13.17 17.89 16.70
N GLU A 77 12.16 17.12 16.31
CA GLU A 77 12.12 15.65 16.29
C GLU A 77 12.15 14.99 17.69
N THR A 78 11.98 15.76 18.76
CA THR A 78 11.83 15.19 20.10
C THR A 78 10.46 14.55 20.27
N ILE A 79 10.41 13.30 20.69
CA ILE A 79 9.15 12.64 21.06
C ILE A 79 8.67 13.21 22.39
N VAL A 80 7.66 14.09 22.33
CA VAL A 80 7.05 14.69 23.52
C VAL A 80 6.22 13.67 24.28
N LYS A 81 5.51 12.81 23.54
CA LYS A 81 4.73 11.70 24.09
C LYS A 81 4.73 10.54 23.14
N ALA A 82 5.25 9.41 23.58
CA ALA A 82 5.08 8.13 22.91
C ALA A 82 3.75 7.50 23.36
N GLY A 83 2.92 7.06 22.42
CA GLY A 83 1.61 6.52 22.75
C GLY A 83 1.11 5.44 21.81
N LYS A 84 -0.03 4.88 22.17
CA LYS A 84 -0.80 3.93 21.39
C LYS A 84 -2.27 4.25 21.51
N LEU A 85 -3.04 4.02 20.43
CA LEU A 85 -4.49 4.15 20.48
C LEU A 85 -5.09 3.12 21.44
N GLY A 86 -6.04 3.56 22.24
CA GLY A 86 -6.79 2.70 23.15
C GLY A 86 -7.78 1.76 22.42
N PRO A 87 -8.57 0.98 23.19
CA PRO A 87 -9.54 0.03 22.63
C PRO A 87 -10.59 0.67 21.72
N ASP A 88 -10.88 1.95 21.92
CA ASP A 88 -11.81 2.78 21.11
C ASP A 88 -11.11 3.45 19.89
N SER A 89 -9.87 3.08 19.60
CA SER A 89 -9.03 3.69 18.55
C SER A 89 -8.74 5.17 18.77
N SER A 90 -8.72 5.63 20.02
CA SER A 90 -8.41 7.02 20.35
C SER A 90 -7.29 7.14 21.36
N LEU A 91 -6.66 8.31 21.37
CA LEU A 91 -5.72 8.75 22.40
C LEU A 91 -5.98 10.23 22.71
N THR A 92 -6.09 10.54 24.00
CA THR A 92 -6.17 11.91 24.49
C THR A 92 -4.86 12.28 25.18
N PHE A 93 -4.34 13.45 24.88
CA PHE A 93 -3.09 13.94 25.46
C PHE A 93 -3.17 15.44 25.71
N LYS A 94 -2.33 15.90 26.62
CA LYS A 94 -2.17 17.34 26.88
C LYS A 94 -1.46 18.01 25.70
N ARG A 95 -2.04 19.13 25.20
CA ARG A 95 -1.44 19.86 24.08
C ARG A 95 -0.06 20.39 24.45
N PRO A 96 1.00 20.08 23.71
CA PRO A 96 2.30 20.71 23.89
C PRO A 96 2.23 22.23 23.73
N LYS A 97 3.09 22.95 24.41
CA LYS A 97 3.13 24.43 24.33
C LYS A 97 3.81 24.93 23.04
N GLY A 98 4.68 24.16 22.46
CA GLY A 98 5.38 24.49 21.23
C GLY A 98 4.73 23.91 19.97
N GLU A 99 5.44 24.03 18.85
CA GLU A 99 5.03 23.45 17.58
C GLU A 99 5.28 21.94 17.60
N PHE A 100 4.29 21.17 17.13
CA PHE A 100 4.33 19.72 17.12
C PHE A 100 3.49 19.15 15.98
N TYR A 101 3.70 17.88 15.70
CA TYR A 101 2.81 17.09 14.88
C TYR A 101 2.51 15.77 15.56
N VAL A 102 1.41 15.15 15.17
CA VAL A 102 1.01 13.81 15.61
C VAL A 102 1.37 12.82 14.51
N LEU A 103 2.08 11.77 14.87
CA LEU A 103 2.44 10.70 13.94
C LEU A 103 1.63 9.45 14.28
N PHE A 104 0.66 9.12 13.43
CA PHE A 104 -0.05 7.85 13.43
C PHE A 104 0.69 6.86 12.55
N ASP A 105 1.23 5.81 13.13
CA ASP A 105 2.09 4.84 12.43
C ASP A 105 1.49 3.42 12.51
N ALA A 106 0.79 3.04 11.46
CA ALA A 106 0.20 1.71 11.29
C ALA A 106 1.12 0.75 10.50
N GLY A 107 2.39 1.11 10.32
CA GLY A 107 3.39 0.31 9.64
C GLY A 107 3.85 0.91 8.31
N PRO A 108 4.80 0.29 7.62
CA PRO A 108 5.37 0.81 6.38
C PRO A 108 4.30 1.13 5.33
N GLY A 109 4.33 2.36 4.82
CA GLY A 109 3.35 2.85 3.85
C GLY A 109 1.97 3.20 4.43
N HIS A 110 1.78 3.12 5.76
CA HIS A 110 0.52 3.39 6.45
C HIS A 110 0.74 4.40 7.57
N VAL A 111 1.26 5.56 7.23
CA VAL A 111 1.60 6.65 8.17
C VAL A 111 0.78 7.88 7.84
N VAL A 112 0.29 8.56 8.87
CA VAL A 112 -0.39 9.86 8.77
C VAL A 112 0.24 10.82 9.74
N GLU A 113 0.58 12.02 9.27
CA GLU A 113 0.99 13.14 10.10
C GLU A 113 -0.15 14.15 10.19
N VAL A 114 -0.42 14.63 11.41
CA VAL A 114 -1.39 15.70 11.66
C VAL A 114 -0.64 16.85 12.31
N ASP A 115 -0.51 17.95 11.57
CA ASP A 115 0.16 19.15 12.10
C ASP A 115 -0.70 19.83 13.17
N HIS A 116 -0.05 20.47 14.15
CA HIS A 116 -0.75 21.16 15.25
C HIS A 116 -1.64 22.28 14.75
N THR A 117 -1.36 22.86 13.58
CA THR A 117 -2.18 23.94 12.97
C THR A 117 -3.49 23.40 12.40
N ASP A 118 -3.58 22.11 12.14
CA ASP A 118 -4.79 21.44 11.63
C ASP A 118 -5.68 20.91 12.77
N ILE A 119 -5.32 21.16 14.01
CA ILE A 119 -6.06 20.70 15.19
C ILE A 119 -6.95 21.86 15.72
N ASP A 120 -8.23 21.78 15.39
CA ASP A 120 -9.27 22.75 15.79
C ASP A 120 -9.83 22.47 17.20
#